data_b260c7f252e19ede012cceeab0b2aa7f
#
_entry.id   b260c7f252e19ede012cceeab0b2aa7f
#
_cell.length_a   1.000
_cell.length_b   1.000
_cell.length_c   1.000
_cell.angle_alpha   90.00
_cell.angle_beta   90.00
_cell.angle_gamma   90.00
#
_symmetry.space_group_name_H-M   'P 1'
#
loop_
_entity.id
_entity.type
_entity.pdbx_description
1 polymer ?
#
loop_
_entity_poly.entity_id
_entity_poly.type
_entity_poly.pdbx_seq_one_letter_code
_entity_poly.pdbx_strand_id
1 'polypeptide(L)'
;MFPIKYIENNMILNQQGEWWAYYELIPYNYAFLSPDEKMAVHERFRQIMTVNREGKMHALCIASETSVRDRQERCKRHLKGDLKETAEKVIDIQTEGLITSMGGIENEVTYRFFLGFKLIKGEEEVSVKKVKEDILAVFTDFINSVNHNLMGDFVSINSAEIERYAKLEDFLRQRVKGKFSLKRLEKKDIGYIVEHIYGQQKTPYYKYEYSFPKEKLEKKTLVRKYDILRLTRCVLQEYQKHIRMIREEGESCAAYLTINALIGELEFPSSEIFYYEQERFRFPVDVSMNVEIMPNRSALTTVRNKKKELNDLDEHAYEAGADTDNSVVEALVDVDELEKDLGRTKESMYKLSYVVRIAAESEEELERRIAEVRDYYENDFNIKLVRPFGDMIGFHEEFIPSGSRYENDYIQYVKADFLAGLGFGA
;
A
#
# COMPACT_ATOMS: atom_id res chain seq x y z
N MET A 1 11.01 5.55 -12.82
CA MET A 1 10.19 6.61 -13.51
C MET A 1 8.98 6.89 -12.63
N PHE A 2 8.59 8.16 -12.39
CA PHE A 2 7.46 8.47 -11.50
C PHE A 2 6.17 7.79 -12.00
N PRO A 3 5.50 6.96 -11.18
CA PRO A 3 4.45 6.05 -11.66
C PRO A 3 3.17 6.73 -12.17
N ILE A 4 2.77 7.85 -11.57
CA ILE A 4 1.50 8.52 -11.88
C ILE A 4 1.59 9.30 -13.18
N LYS A 5 0.67 9.02 -14.11
CA LYS A 5 0.52 9.76 -15.37
C LYS A 5 -0.64 10.76 -15.30
N TYR A 6 -1.75 10.39 -14.65
CA TYR A 6 -2.94 11.23 -14.56
C TYR A 6 -3.80 10.86 -13.35
N ILE A 7 -4.53 11.85 -12.82
CA ILE A 7 -5.43 11.66 -11.68
C ILE A 7 -6.81 12.24 -12.02
N GLU A 8 -7.85 11.42 -11.92
CA GLU A 8 -9.25 11.82 -12.02
C GLU A 8 -10.03 11.35 -10.80
N ASN A 9 -10.38 12.29 -9.91
CA ASN A 9 -11.00 11.99 -8.62
C ASN A 9 -10.14 11.00 -7.81
N ASN A 10 -10.68 9.82 -7.50
CA ASN A 10 -9.98 8.72 -6.83
C ASN A 10 -9.33 7.73 -7.82
N MET A 11 -9.38 8.00 -9.12
CA MET A 11 -8.80 7.14 -10.14
C MET A 11 -7.44 7.67 -10.58
N ILE A 12 -6.49 6.77 -10.75
CA ILE A 12 -5.13 7.06 -11.18
C ILE A 12 -4.81 6.23 -12.42
N LEU A 13 -4.34 6.90 -13.46
CA LEU A 13 -3.71 6.26 -14.61
C LEU A 13 -2.20 6.26 -14.39
N ASN A 14 -1.58 5.07 -14.42
CA ASN A 14 -0.14 4.96 -14.29
C ASN A 14 0.59 5.01 -15.65
N GLN A 15 1.92 4.96 -15.62
CA GLN A 15 2.76 5.00 -16.83
C GLN A 15 2.62 3.73 -17.68
N GLN A 16 2.20 2.61 -17.11
CA GLN A 16 1.92 1.35 -17.79
C GLN A 16 0.56 1.33 -18.50
N GLY A 17 -0.23 2.41 -18.39
CA GLY A 17 -1.57 2.48 -18.97
C GLY A 17 -2.65 1.76 -18.14
N GLU A 18 -2.35 1.43 -16.89
CA GLU A 18 -3.29 0.80 -15.98
C GLU A 18 -4.07 1.85 -15.20
N TRP A 19 -5.39 1.67 -15.09
CA TRP A 19 -6.25 2.48 -14.24
C TRP A 19 -6.45 1.81 -12.89
N TRP A 20 -6.31 2.61 -11.84
CA TRP A 20 -6.47 2.21 -10.45
C TRP A 20 -7.51 3.08 -9.75
N ALA A 21 -8.29 2.51 -8.84
CA ALA A 21 -9.18 3.25 -7.96
C ALA A 21 -8.70 3.15 -6.52
N TYR A 22 -8.60 4.29 -5.83
CA TYR A 22 -8.11 4.36 -4.45
C TYR A 22 -9.18 4.82 -3.49
N TYR A 23 -9.17 4.22 -2.30
CA TYR A 23 -10.08 4.50 -1.20
C TYR A 23 -9.30 4.61 0.10
N GLU A 24 -9.76 5.48 0.99
CA GLU A 24 -9.35 5.49 2.39
C GLU A 24 -10.26 4.52 3.15
N LEU A 25 -9.67 3.59 3.87
CA LEU A 25 -10.35 2.74 4.82
C LEU A 25 -10.51 3.53 6.12
N ILE A 26 -11.77 3.73 6.54
CA ILE A 26 -12.04 4.37 7.82
C ILE A 26 -11.73 3.35 8.92
N PRO A 27 -10.76 3.63 9.81
CA PRO A 27 -10.40 2.75 10.91
C PRO A 27 -11.61 2.37 11.75
N TYR A 28 -11.62 1.16 12.28
CA TYR A 28 -12.61 0.68 13.22
C TYR A 28 -11.95 0.50 14.61
N ASN A 29 -12.74 0.65 15.65
CA ASN A 29 -12.23 0.65 17.00
C ASN A 29 -11.96 -0.78 17.49
N TYR A 30 -10.86 -1.38 17.02
CA TYR A 30 -10.50 -2.77 17.22
C TYR A 30 -10.36 -3.16 18.70
N ALA A 31 -9.82 -2.26 19.53
CA ALA A 31 -9.62 -2.49 20.97
C ALA A 31 -10.89 -2.86 21.72
N PHE A 32 -12.07 -2.39 21.28
CA PHE A 32 -13.35 -2.60 21.93
C PHE A 32 -14.18 -3.73 21.32
N LEU A 33 -13.65 -4.46 20.33
CA LEU A 33 -14.34 -5.58 19.71
C LEU A 33 -14.23 -6.84 20.57
N SER A 34 -15.34 -7.56 20.70
CA SER A 34 -15.36 -8.92 21.23
C SER A 34 -14.62 -9.90 20.31
N PRO A 35 -14.19 -11.07 20.77
CA PRO A 35 -13.56 -12.09 19.91
C PRO A 35 -14.38 -12.43 18.66
N ASP A 36 -15.70 -12.58 18.78
CA ASP A 36 -16.58 -12.87 17.65
C ASP A 36 -16.63 -11.71 16.64
N GLU A 37 -16.63 -10.46 17.12
CA GLU A 37 -16.58 -9.29 16.26
C GLU A 37 -15.23 -9.17 15.55
N LYS A 38 -14.13 -9.50 16.21
CA LYS A 38 -12.79 -9.58 15.60
C LYS A 38 -12.77 -10.62 14.48
N MET A 39 -13.31 -11.81 14.72
CA MET A 39 -13.46 -12.84 13.69
C MET A 39 -14.33 -12.37 12.51
N ALA A 40 -15.40 -11.62 12.80
CA ALA A 40 -16.24 -11.06 11.74
C ALA A 40 -15.51 -10.00 10.91
N VAL A 41 -14.63 -9.20 11.51
CA VAL A 41 -13.76 -8.24 10.80
C VAL A 41 -12.76 -8.98 9.93
N HIS A 42 -12.07 -9.98 10.46
CA HIS A 42 -11.15 -10.84 9.72
C HIS A 42 -11.83 -11.44 8.47
N GLU A 43 -13.00 -12.04 8.63
CA GLU A 43 -13.74 -12.61 7.50
C GLU A 43 -14.15 -11.54 6.46
N ARG A 44 -14.50 -10.33 6.89
CA ARG A 44 -14.76 -9.21 5.95
C ARG A 44 -13.53 -8.83 5.14
N PHE A 45 -12.34 -8.80 5.76
CA PHE A 45 -11.07 -8.57 5.04
C PHE A 45 -10.79 -9.68 4.05
N ARG A 46 -10.93 -10.93 4.47
CA ARG A 46 -10.82 -12.09 3.60
C ARG A 46 -11.73 -11.98 2.38
N GLN A 47 -12.97 -11.53 2.58
CA GLN A 47 -13.92 -11.30 1.49
C GLN A 47 -13.53 -10.15 0.56
N ILE A 48 -12.85 -9.10 1.04
CA ILE A 48 -12.33 -8.05 0.15
C ILE A 48 -11.24 -8.61 -0.76
N MET A 49 -10.34 -9.41 -0.22
CA MET A 49 -9.29 -10.05 -1.02
C MET A 49 -9.88 -10.91 -2.13
N THR A 50 -11.01 -11.56 -1.88
CA THR A 50 -11.69 -12.43 -2.85
C THR A 50 -12.65 -11.71 -3.81
N VAL A 51 -12.88 -10.40 -3.66
CA VAL A 51 -13.76 -9.60 -4.54
C VAL A 51 -13.30 -9.64 -5.99
N ASN A 52 -12.01 -9.55 -6.22
CA ASN A 52 -11.41 -9.71 -7.54
C ASN A 52 -10.76 -11.09 -7.61
N ARG A 53 -11.20 -11.93 -8.53
CA ARG A 53 -10.61 -13.26 -8.72
C ARG A 53 -9.25 -13.23 -9.38
N GLU A 54 -8.89 -12.11 -9.97
CA GLU A 54 -7.63 -11.82 -10.65
C GLU A 54 -7.36 -10.31 -10.58
N GLY A 55 -6.13 -9.91 -10.73
CA GLY A 55 -5.73 -8.50 -10.75
C GLY A 55 -4.75 -8.13 -9.66
N LYS A 56 -4.62 -6.84 -9.43
CA LYS A 56 -3.67 -6.27 -8.48
C LYS A 56 -4.40 -5.40 -7.46
N MET A 57 -3.93 -5.43 -6.24
CA MET A 57 -4.37 -4.59 -5.14
C MET A 57 -3.15 -3.95 -4.48
N HIS A 58 -3.30 -2.72 -4.01
CA HIS A 58 -2.31 -2.00 -3.24
C HIS A 58 -2.92 -1.57 -1.92
N ALA A 59 -2.42 -2.08 -0.80
CA ALA A 59 -2.77 -1.62 0.53
C ALA A 59 -1.61 -0.80 1.09
N LEU A 60 -1.90 0.43 1.53
CA LEU A 60 -0.90 1.38 1.96
C LEU A 60 -1.27 1.94 3.33
N CYS A 61 -0.40 1.76 4.30
CA CYS A 61 -0.47 2.37 5.62
C CYS A 61 0.52 3.54 5.66
N ILE A 62 0.02 4.74 5.90
CA ILE A 62 0.82 5.96 6.00
C ILE A 62 0.72 6.49 7.42
N ALA A 63 1.86 6.59 8.09
CA ALA A 63 2.00 7.10 9.43
C ALA A 63 2.45 8.56 9.41
N SER A 64 1.85 9.41 10.20
CA SER A 64 2.23 10.83 10.28
C SER A 64 2.24 11.32 11.73
N GLU A 65 3.19 12.18 12.03
CA GLU A 65 3.21 12.87 13.32
C GLU A 65 2.10 13.92 13.39
N THR A 66 1.34 13.92 14.46
CA THR A 66 0.28 14.89 14.73
C THR A 66 0.49 15.46 16.12
N SER A 67 0.56 16.77 16.24
CA SER A 67 0.64 17.44 17.54
C SER A 67 -0.68 17.30 18.30
N VAL A 68 -0.60 16.86 19.56
CA VAL A 68 -1.74 16.81 20.48
C VAL A 68 -2.35 18.20 20.65
N ARG A 69 -1.53 19.24 20.77
CA ARG A 69 -2.00 20.65 20.86
C ARG A 69 -2.76 21.06 19.60
N ASP A 70 -2.22 20.80 18.43
CA ASP A 70 -2.89 21.14 17.17
C ASP A 70 -4.24 20.43 17.01
N ARG A 71 -4.35 19.20 17.50
CA ARG A 71 -5.60 18.43 17.49
C ARG A 71 -6.64 19.08 18.41
N GLN A 72 -6.25 19.49 19.60
CA GLN A 72 -7.13 20.14 20.56
C GLN A 72 -7.51 21.57 20.12
N GLU A 73 -6.61 22.33 19.55
CA GLU A 73 -6.92 23.63 18.95
C GLU A 73 -7.99 23.55 17.86
N ARG A 74 -8.01 22.45 17.09
CA ARG A 74 -9.12 22.22 16.14
C ARG A 74 -10.44 21.97 16.84
N CYS A 75 -10.45 21.22 17.94
CA CYS A 75 -11.66 21.03 18.74
C CYS A 75 -12.22 22.36 19.23
N LYS A 76 -11.36 23.29 19.72
CA LYS A 76 -11.76 24.64 20.14
C LYS A 76 -12.45 25.44 19.05
N ARG A 77 -12.01 25.32 17.78
CA ARG A 77 -12.61 26.05 16.64
C ARG A 77 -14.09 25.69 16.40
N HIS A 78 -14.53 24.53 16.86
CA HIS A 78 -15.91 24.07 16.72
C HIS A 78 -16.80 24.47 17.90
N LEU A 79 -16.24 25.04 18.99
CA LEU A 79 -16.99 25.48 20.14
C LEU A 79 -17.81 26.72 19.83
N LYS A 80 -19.08 26.71 20.24
CA LYS A 80 -20.06 27.79 20.06
C LYS A 80 -20.85 27.98 21.36
N GLY A 81 -21.39 29.18 21.57
CA GLY A 81 -22.27 29.51 22.69
C GLY A 81 -21.56 30.14 23.87
N ASP A 82 -22.31 30.44 24.93
CA ASP A 82 -21.90 31.26 26.07
C ASP A 82 -20.84 30.60 26.93
N LEU A 83 -20.70 29.27 26.89
CA LEU A 83 -19.73 28.52 27.66
C LEU A 83 -18.40 28.27 26.92
N LYS A 84 -18.20 28.92 25.75
CA LYS A 84 -17.03 28.69 24.89
C LYS A 84 -15.71 28.89 25.66
N GLU A 85 -15.52 29.99 26.34
CA GLU A 85 -14.30 30.28 27.09
C GLU A 85 -14.01 29.26 28.21
N THR A 86 -15.06 28.79 28.89
CA THR A 86 -14.93 27.74 29.89
C THR A 86 -14.53 26.41 29.27
N ALA A 87 -15.13 26.05 28.16
CA ALA A 87 -14.79 24.83 27.40
C ALA A 87 -13.35 24.88 26.87
N GLU A 88 -12.89 26.01 26.35
CA GLU A 88 -11.49 26.21 25.91
C GLU A 88 -10.51 25.96 27.04
N LYS A 89 -10.76 26.55 28.25
CA LYS A 89 -9.91 26.32 29.42
C LYS A 89 -9.89 24.85 29.86
N VAL A 90 -11.02 24.17 29.82
CA VAL A 90 -11.09 22.72 30.11
C VAL A 90 -10.25 21.93 29.12
N ILE A 91 -10.35 22.23 27.83
CA ILE A 91 -9.53 21.58 26.78
C ILE A 91 -8.05 21.85 27.03
N ASP A 92 -7.65 23.07 27.40
CA ASP A 92 -6.25 23.38 27.73
C ASP A 92 -5.72 22.53 28.86
N ILE A 93 -6.48 22.45 29.98
CA ILE A 93 -6.12 21.63 31.12
C ILE A 93 -6.00 20.16 30.77
N GLN A 94 -6.95 19.64 30.00
CA GLN A 94 -6.93 18.27 29.52
C GLN A 94 -5.73 18.01 28.60
N THR A 95 -5.39 18.97 27.71
CA THR A 95 -4.24 18.87 26.80
C THR A 95 -2.92 18.78 27.60
N GLU A 96 -2.73 19.66 28.60
CA GLU A 96 -1.54 19.60 29.46
C GLU A 96 -1.49 18.31 30.28
N GLY A 97 -2.62 17.87 30.79
CA GLY A 97 -2.73 16.59 31.50
C GLY A 97 -2.37 15.42 30.65
N LEU A 98 -2.84 15.40 29.37
CA LEU A 98 -2.53 14.36 28.39
C LEU A 98 -1.03 14.34 28.04
N ILE A 99 -0.44 15.50 27.70
CA ILE A 99 0.98 15.61 27.40
C ILE A 99 1.82 15.16 28.59
N THR A 100 1.43 15.55 29.80
CA THR A 100 2.13 15.14 31.03
C THR A 100 2.05 13.63 31.23
N SER A 101 0.88 13.01 31.01
CA SER A 101 0.70 11.57 31.15
C SER A 101 1.48 10.77 30.07
N MET A 102 1.74 11.38 28.91
CA MET A 102 2.59 10.84 27.86
C MET A 102 4.10 11.11 28.11
N GLY A 103 4.49 11.53 29.29
CA GLY A 103 5.90 11.83 29.64
C GLY A 103 6.45 13.08 28.96
N GLY A 104 5.60 14.05 28.63
CA GLY A 104 5.98 15.31 27.99
C GLY A 104 6.04 15.21 26.45
N ILE A 105 5.59 14.11 25.87
CA ILE A 105 5.55 13.92 24.42
C ILE A 105 4.37 14.70 23.84
N GLU A 106 4.64 15.66 22.97
CA GLU A 106 3.61 16.49 22.33
C GLU A 106 3.10 15.92 21.01
N ASN A 107 3.86 15.05 20.37
CA ASN A 107 3.52 14.45 19.08
C ASN A 107 3.04 13.00 19.25
N GLU A 108 1.95 12.69 18.59
CA GLU A 108 1.36 11.36 18.46
C GLU A 108 1.50 10.88 17.01
N VAL A 109 1.79 9.62 16.81
CA VAL A 109 1.78 9.01 15.46
C VAL A 109 0.36 8.59 15.14
N THR A 110 -0.13 9.04 14.01
CA THR A 110 -1.45 8.68 13.51
C THR A 110 -1.34 7.95 12.18
N TYR A 111 -2.13 6.92 12.00
CA TYR A 111 -2.09 6.04 10.84
C TYR A 111 -3.31 6.26 9.95
N ARG A 112 -3.09 6.22 8.64
CA ARG A 112 -4.14 6.26 7.63
C ARG A 112 -3.97 5.07 6.70
N PHE A 113 -5.07 4.42 6.37
CA PHE A 113 -5.09 3.19 5.60
C PHE A 113 -5.74 3.42 4.25
N PHE A 114 -5.05 3.03 3.18
CA PHE A 114 -5.52 3.22 1.82
C PHE A 114 -5.56 1.90 1.08
N LEU A 115 -6.60 1.70 0.28
CA LEU A 115 -6.76 0.53 -0.58
C LEU A 115 -6.89 0.97 -2.03
N GLY A 116 -5.99 0.50 -2.87
CA GLY A 116 -6.00 0.66 -4.31
C GLY A 116 -6.36 -0.65 -5.00
N PHE A 117 -7.20 -0.57 -6.02
CA PHE A 117 -7.58 -1.71 -6.85
C PHE A 117 -7.34 -1.38 -8.31
N LYS A 118 -6.64 -2.26 -9.01
CA LYS A 118 -6.54 -2.16 -10.46
C LYS A 118 -7.90 -2.41 -11.09
N LEU A 119 -8.35 -1.49 -11.94
CA LEU A 119 -9.60 -1.61 -12.67
C LEU A 119 -9.40 -2.50 -13.90
N ILE A 120 -10.02 -3.69 -13.89
CA ILE A 120 -9.88 -4.69 -14.95
C ILE A 120 -11.15 -4.70 -15.78
N LYS A 121 -10.99 -4.77 -17.10
CA LYS A 121 -12.10 -5.00 -18.03
C LYS A 121 -12.53 -6.46 -17.92
N GLY A 122 -13.78 -6.72 -17.54
CA GLY A 122 -14.32 -8.10 -17.50
C GLY A 122 -14.35 -8.76 -18.89
N GLU A 123 -14.20 -10.08 -18.92
CA GLU A 123 -14.20 -10.88 -20.17
C GLU A 123 -15.51 -10.81 -21.00
N GLU A 124 -16.62 -10.36 -20.42
CA GLU A 124 -17.95 -10.38 -21.06
C GLU A 124 -18.12 -9.42 -22.24
N GLU A 125 -17.14 -8.60 -22.57
CA GLU A 125 -17.20 -7.69 -23.70
C GLU A 125 -16.26 -8.04 -24.88
N VAL A 126 -15.89 -9.28 -25.07
CA VAL A 126 -15.16 -9.71 -26.28
C VAL A 126 -16.15 -9.96 -27.42
N SER A 127 -16.73 -8.90 -27.95
CA SER A 127 -17.48 -8.93 -29.21
C SER A 127 -16.60 -8.40 -30.35
N VAL A 128 -16.87 -8.85 -31.56
CA VAL A 128 -16.12 -8.49 -32.81
C VAL A 128 -16.08 -6.96 -33.04
N LYS A 129 -16.97 -6.19 -32.43
CA LYS A 129 -16.87 -4.72 -32.37
C LYS A 129 -15.65 -4.23 -31.62
N LYS A 130 -15.21 -4.97 -30.60
CA LYS A 130 -14.09 -4.60 -29.71
C LYS A 130 -12.73 -4.70 -30.40
N VAL A 131 -12.52 -5.68 -31.28
CA VAL A 131 -11.27 -5.80 -32.04
C VAL A 131 -11.03 -4.57 -32.91
N LYS A 132 -12.11 -3.95 -33.44
CA LYS A 132 -12.00 -2.67 -34.17
C LYS A 132 -11.75 -1.48 -33.24
N GLU A 133 -12.33 -1.48 -32.03
CA GLU A 133 -12.12 -0.42 -31.05
C GLU A 133 -10.74 -0.53 -30.39
N ASP A 134 -10.24 -1.74 -30.15
CA ASP A 134 -8.89 -1.97 -29.61
C ASP A 134 -7.80 -1.64 -30.65
N ILE A 135 -8.04 -1.93 -31.94
CA ILE A 135 -7.17 -1.47 -33.05
C ILE A 135 -7.23 0.07 -33.15
N LEU A 136 -8.40 0.69 -32.98
CA LEU A 136 -8.53 2.15 -32.95
C LEU A 136 -7.86 2.74 -31.70
N ALA A 137 -7.92 2.07 -30.55
CA ALA A 137 -7.24 2.47 -29.32
C ALA A 137 -5.72 2.39 -29.47
N VAL A 138 -5.18 1.31 -30.06
CA VAL A 138 -3.76 1.18 -30.40
C VAL A 138 -3.32 2.24 -31.40
N PHE A 139 -4.15 2.53 -32.40
CA PHE A 139 -3.90 3.64 -33.35
C PHE A 139 -3.99 5.00 -32.66
N THR A 140 -4.90 5.19 -31.74
CA THR A 140 -5.03 6.42 -30.94
C THR A 140 -3.84 6.56 -29.98
N ASP A 141 -3.37 5.46 -29.39
CA ASP A 141 -2.16 5.46 -28.55
C ASP A 141 -0.88 5.71 -29.40
N PHE A 142 -0.84 5.19 -30.61
CA PHE A 142 0.24 5.50 -31.56
C PHE A 142 0.20 6.97 -31.99
N ILE A 143 -0.97 7.51 -32.35
CA ILE A 143 -1.15 8.93 -32.68
C ILE A 143 -0.88 9.80 -31.44
N ASN A 144 -1.26 9.37 -30.24
CA ASN A 144 -0.93 10.05 -29.00
C ASN A 144 0.57 10.00 -28.70
N SER A 145 1.26 8.90 -29.02
CA SER A 145 2.72 8.81 -28.91
C SER A 145 3.45 9.71 -29.90
N VAL A 146 2.93 9.86 -31.11
CA VAL A 146 3.44 10.79 -32.14
C VAL A 146 3.10 12.24 -31.77
N ASN A 147 1.88 12.52 -31.33
CA ASN A 147 1.48 13.84 -30.80
C ASN A 147 2.22 14.20 -29.49
N HIS A 148 2.64 13.19 -28.72
CA HIS A 148 3.46 13.37 -27.53
C HIS A 148 4.84 13.99 -27.83
N ASN A 149 5.40 13.67 -28.98
CA ASN A 149 6.63 14.30 -29.46
C ASN A 149 6.40 15.70 -30.06
N LEU A 150 5.17 16.02 -30.47
CA LEU A 150 4.80 17.30 -31.08
C LEU A 150 4.19 18.31 -30.07
N MET A 151 3.47 17.83 -29.03
CA MET A 151 2.86 18.70 -28.01
C MET A 151 3.73 18.96 -26.76
N GLY A 152 4.95 18.43 -26.71
CA GLY A 152 5.93 18.73 -25.65
C GLY A 152 5.45 18.30 -24.24
N ASP A 153 4.98 19.24 -23.45
CA ASP A 153 4.75 19.07 -22.00
C ASP A 153 3.37 18.58 -21.59
N PHE A 154 2.47 18.32 -22.55
CA PHE A 154 1.08 17.93 -22.25
C PHE A 154 0.78 16.46 -22.54
N VAL A 155 0.00 15.85 -21.65
CA VAL A 155 -0.62 14.54 -21.84
C VAL A 155 -2.12 14.73 -22.10
N SER A 156 -2.61 14.19 -23.22
CA SER A 156 -4.03 14.24 -23.57
C SER A 156 -4.71 12.91 -23.19
N ILE A 157 -5.82 12.97 -22.46
CA ILE A 157 -6.60 11.79 -22.06
C ILE A 157 -8.02 11.91 -22.60
N ASN A 158 -8.53 10.83 -23.20
CA ASN A 158 -9.85 10.80 -23.77
C ASN A 158 -10.91 10.77 -22.67
N SER A 159 -11.90 11.69 -22.75
CA SER A 159 -13.03 11.74 -21.81
C SER A 159 -13.87 10.46 -21.80
N ALA A 160 -14.03 9.79 -22.96
CA ALA A 160 -14.76 8.53 -23.05
C ALA A 160 -14.08 7.38 -22.30
N GLU A 161 -12.76 7.37 -22.26
CA GLU A 161 -11.98 6.43 -21.46
C GLU A 161 -12.21 6.67 -19.96
N ILE A 162 -12.15 7.92 -19.52
CA ILE A 162 -12.40 8.31 -18.12
C ILE A 162 -13.81 7.85 -17.70
N GLU A 163 -14.84 8.12 -18.51
CA GLU A 163 -16.22 7.71 -18.22
C GLU A 163 -16.38 6.19 -18.11
N ARG A 164 -15.69 5.45 -18.97
CA ARG A 164 -15.70 3.98 -18.95
C ARG A 164 -15.10 3.44 -17.65
N TYR A 165 -13.92 3.93 -17.24
CA TYR A 165 -13.30 3.50 -15.99
C TYR A 165 -14.05 4.00 -14.75
N ALA A 166 -14.72 5.13 -14.82
CA ALA A 166 -15.62 5.59 -13.75
C ALA A 166 -16.79 4.62 -13.51
N LYS A 167 -17.34 4.01 -14.57
CA LYS A 167 -18.37 2.96 -14.42
C LYS A 167 -17.80 1.69 -13.78
N LEU A 168 -16.58 1.29 -14.14
CA LEU A 168 -15.91 0.14 -13.50
C LEU A 168 -15.62 0.41 -12.02
N GLU A 169 -15.23 1.63 -11.68
CA GLU A 169 -15.02 2.05 -10.30
C GLU A 169 -16.33 2.02 -9.50
N ASP A 170 -17.42 2.53 -10.05
CA ASP A 170 -18.74 2.48 -9.40
C ASP A 170 -19.18 1.02 -9.16
N PHE A 171 -18.96 0.13 -10.11
CA PHE A 171 -19.27 -1.30 -9.97
C PHE A 171 -18.41 -1.95 -8.86
N LEU A 172 -17.10 -1.69 -8.85
CA LEU A 172 -16.20 -2.17 -7.80
C LEU A 172 -16.65 -1.67 -6.42
N ARG A 173 -16.96 -0.38 -6.32
CA ARG A 173 -17.42 0.24 -5.07
C ARG A 173 -18.69 -0.41 -4.55
N GLN A 174 -19.65 -0.72 -5.42
CA GLN A 174 -20.89 -1.40 -5.01
C GLN A 174 -20.60 -2.81 -4.45
N ARG A 175 -19.63 -3.53 -5.02
CA ARG A 175 -19.23 -4.87 -4.53
C ARG A 175 -18.55 -4.82 -3.16
N VAL A 176 -17.82 -3.77 -2.85
CA VAL A 176 -17.11 -3.59 -1.58
C VAL A 176 -17.98 -2.90 -0.52
N LYS A 177 -19.00 -2.14 -0.96
CA LYS A 177 -19.93 -1.44 -0.08
C LYS A 177 -20.62 -2.40 0.91
N GLY A 178 -20.62 -2.03 2.18
CA GLY A 178 -21.22 -2.82 3.27
C GLY A 178 -20.26 -3.82 3.92
N LYS A 179 -19.05 -4.02 3.37
CA LYS A 179 -18.00 -4.79 4.03
C LYS A 179 -17.18 -3.92 4.96
N PHE A 180 -16.77 -2.76 4.47
CA PHE A 180 -16.05 -1.73 5.23
C PHE A 180 -16.52 -0.33 4.86
N SER A 181 -16.26 0.63 5.75
CA SER A 181 -16.45 2.04 5.47
C SER A 181 -15.29 2.56 4.63
N LEU A 182 -15.49 2.63 3.32
CA LEU A 182 -14.51 3.13 2.36
C LEU A 182 -14.91 4.51 1.84
N LYS A 183 -14.00 5.47 1.95
CA LYS A 183 -14.12 6.81 1.39
C LYS A 183 -13.28 6.90 0.12
N ARG A 184 -13.85 7.40 -0.99
CA ARG A 184 -13.08 7.72 -2.21
C ARG A 184 -12.02 8.76 -1.88
N LEU A 185 -10.80 8.56 -2.35
CA LEU A 185 -9.74 9.57 -2.23
C LEU A 185 -10.08 10.79 -3.08
N GLU A 186 -9.66 11.94 -2.59
CA GLU A 186 -9.61 13.17 -3.36
C GLU A 186 -8.18 13.35 -3.92
N LYS A 187 -8.02 14.25 -4.89
CA LYS A 187 -6.70 14.62 -5.41
C LYS A 187 -5.75 15.10 -4.32
N LYS A 188 -6.31 15.77 -3.30
CA LYS A 188 -5.58 16.19 -2.11
C LYS A 188 -4.97 15.00 -1.35
N ASP A 189 -5.71 13.92 -1.17
CA ASP A 189 -5.24 12.71 -0.49
C ASP A 189 -4.07 12.08 -1.24
N ILE A 190 -4.20 11.95 -2.57
CA ILE A 190 -3.15 11.40 -3.43
C ILE A 190 -1.90 12.29 -3.38
N GLY A 191 -2.06 13.60 -3.48
CA GLY A 191 -0.96 14.54 -3.35
C GLY A 191 -0.25 14.42 -2.01
N TYR A 192 -1.00 14.32 -0.92
CA TYR A 192 -0.45 14.13 0.42
C TYR A 192 0.38 12.85 0.52
N ILE A 193 -0.13 11.71 0.03
CA ILE A 193 0.61 10.44 0.04
C ILE A 193 1.94 10.59 -0.71
N VAL A 194 1.90 11.15 -1.92
CA VAL A 194 3.13 11.32 -2.72
C VAL A 194 4.14 12.22 -2.01
N GLU A 195 3.72 13.39 -1.51
CA GLU A 195 4.63 14.30 -0.80
C GLU A 195 5.17 13.67 0.48
N HIS A 196 4.37 12.87 1.20
CA HIS A 196 4.83 12.14 2.37
C HIS A 196 5.95 11.16 2.03
N ILE A 197 5.81 10.40 0.95
CA ILE A 197 6.82 9.41 0.53
C ILE A 197 8.11 10.07 0.04
N TYR A 198 8.03 11.22 -0.63
CA TYR A 198 9.19 11.99 -1.10
C TYR A 198 9.82 12.88 -0.02
N GLY A 199 9.41 12.77 1.22
CA GLY A 199 9.98 13.49 2.34
C GLY A 199 9.48 12.94 3.66
N GLN A 200 9.94 13.50 4.76
CA GLN A 200 9.28 13.37 6.05
C GLN A 200 8.19 14.43 6.12
N GLN A 201 6.94 14.01 5.93
CA GLN A 201 5.83 14.95 5.97
C GLN A 201 5.61 15.45 7.41
N LYS A 202 6.13 16.63 7.70
CA LYS A 202 5.94 17.31 8.99
C LYS A 202 4.60 18.05 9.07
N THR A 203 3.96 18.29 7.89
CA THR A 203 2.66 18.92 7.84
C THR A 203 1.57 17.87 8.05
N PRO A 204 0.79 17.95 9.13
CA PRO A 204 -0.33 17.05 9.34
C PRO A 204 -1.33 17.15 8.17
N TYR A 205 -1.97 16.04 7.82
CA TYR A 205 -2.90 15.99 6.68
C TYR A 205 -3.96 17.10 6.70
N TYR A 206 -4.47 17.45 7.85
CA TYR A 206 -5.50 18.50 7.97
C TYR A 206 -5.01 19.93 7.67
N LYS A 207 -3.69 20.18 7.77
CA LYS A 207 -3.04 21.43 7.37
C LYS A 207 -2.57 21.39 5.92
N TYR A 208 -2.60 20.23 5.28
CA TYR A 208 -2.12 20.05 3.94
C TYR A 208 -3.09 20.65 2.92
N GLU A 209 -2.60 21.55 2.10
CA GLU A 209 -3.33 22.16 1.00
C GLU A 209 -2.54 21.99 -0.29
N TYR A 210 -3.13 21.29 -1.26
CA TYR A 210 -2.54 21.14 -2.56
C TYR A 210 -3.55 21.51 -3.66
N SER A 211 -3.15 22.37 -4.57
CA SER A 211 -3.92 22.73 -5.74
C SER A 211 -3.36 22.02 -6.96
N PHE A 212 -4.13 21.12 -7.53
CA PHE A 212 -3.77 20.39 -8.75
C PHE A 212 -4.30 21.15 -9.97
N PRO A 213 -3.46 21.84 -10.74
CA PRO A 213 -3.91 22.56 -11.92
C PRO A 213 -4.45 21.59 -12.96
N LYS A 214 -5.56 21.95 -13.57
CA LYS A 214 -6.23 21.17 -14.60
C LYS A 214 -6.77 22.07 -15.70
N GLU A 215 -6.29 21.87 -16.91
CA GLU A 215 -6.82 22.51 -18.09
C GLU A 215 -7.78 21.58 -18.82
N LYS A 216 -8.99 22.05 -19.09
CA LYS A 216 -9.99 21.31 -19.89
C LYS A 216 -10.18 22.00 -21.22
N LEU A 217 -10.03 21.26 -22.30
CA LEU A 217 -10.41 21.67 -23.65
C LEU A 217 -11.55 20.76 -24.13
N GLU A 218 -12.69 21.33 -24.44
CA GLU A 218 -13.96 20.73 -24.88
C GLU A 218 -14.18 19.21 -24.64
N LYS A 219 -13.51 18.31 -25.24
CA LYS A 219 -13.65 16.85 -25.03
C LYS A 219 -12.37 16.16 -24.56
N LYS A 220 -11.34 16.93 -24.27
CA LYS A 220 -10.03 16.40 -23.86
C LYS A 220 -9.61 17.06 -22.55
N THR A 221 -9.01 16.26 -21.68
CA THR A 221 -8.34 16.76 -20.50
C THR A 221 -6.86 16.80 -20.77
N LEU A 222 -6.27 17.99 -20.66
CA LEU A 222 -4.83 18.19 -20.77
C LEU A 222 -4.24 18.34 -19.37
N VAL A 223 -3.14 17.64 -19.12
CA VAL A 223 -2.35 17.75 -17.89
C VAL A 223 -0.90 17.96 -18.26
N ARG A 224 -0.27 18.97 -17.68
CA ARG A 224 1.15 19.18 -17.84
C ARG A 224 1.90 18.07 -17.10
N LYS A 225 2.87 17.44 -17.75
CA LYS A 225 3.71 16.40 -17.13
C LYS A 225 4.37 16.90 -15.84
N TYR A 226 4.83 18.14 -15.84
CA TYR A 226 5.54 18.75 -14.71
C TYR A 226 4.63 19.06 -13.53
N ASP A 227 3.32 19.21 -13.71
CA ASP A 227 2.42 19.49 -12.60
C ASP A 227 2.30 18.30 -11.62
N ILE A 228 2.41 17.08 -12.15
CA ILE A 228 2.46 15.86 -11.33
C ILE A 228 3.82 15.73 -10.64
N LEU A 229 4.91 16.02 -11.36
CA LEU A 229 6.26 15.96 -10.80
C LEU A 229 6.50 17.00 -9.68
N ARG A 230 5.72 18.08 -9.66
CA ARG A 230 5.75 19.05 -8.54
C ARG A 230 5.38 18.42 -7.18
N LEU A 231 4.65 17.31 -7.18
CA LEU A 231 4.35 16.57 -5.95
C LEU A 231 5.61 16.02 -5.29
N THR A 232 6.65 15.75 -6.06
CA THR A 232 7.86 15.15 -5.52
C THR A 232 8.78 16.17 -4.84
N ARG A 233 9.03 17.33 -5.46
CA ARG A 233 9.88 18.43 -4.98
C ARG A 233 11.15 18.00 -4.24
N CYS A 234 11.74 16.90 -4.69
CA CYS A 234 12.80 16.22 -3.99
C CYS A 234 13.82 15.66 -4.97
N VAL A 235 15.09 15.75 -4.62
CA VAL A 235 16.16 15.01 -5.29
C VAL A 235 16.43 13.75 -4.49
N LEU A 236 16.28 12.59 -5.13
CA LEU A 236 16.59 11.31 -4.54
C LEU A 236 18.04 10.93 -4.87
N GLN A 237 18.82 10.63 -3.85
CA GLN A 237 20.14 10.03 -3.98
C GLN A 237 20.09 8.61 -3.41
N GLU A 238 20.29 7.62 -4.27
CA GLU A 238 20.30 6.23 -3.88
C GLU A 238 21.67 5.83 -3.34
N TYR A 239 21.64 5.20 -2.16
CA TYR A 239 22.77 4.52 -1.55
C TYR A 239 22.46 3.03 -1.44
N GLN A 240 23.47 2.23 -1.13
CA GLN A 240 23.33 0.77 -1.08
C GLN A 240 22.24 0.28 -0.12
N LYS A 241 21.95 1.02 0.95
CA LYS A 241 21.03 0.60 2.03
C LYS A 241 19.97 1.63 2.39
N HIS A 242 19.99 2.81 1.78
CA HIS A 242 18.99 3.87 2.03
C HIS A 242 18.92 4.83 0.84
N ILE A 243 17.89 5.65 0.83
CA ILE A 243 17.77 6.81 -0.06
C ILE A 243 17.94 8.06 0.79
N ARG A 244 18.77 9.00 0.31
CA ARG A 244 18.77 10.37 0.83
C ARG A 244 17.82 11.21 0.00
N MET A 245 16.95 11.91 0.67
CA MET A 245 15.96 12.83 0.10
C MET A 245 16.37 14.27 0.39
N ILE A 246 16.69 15.02 -0.66
CA ILE A 246 17.14 16.41 -0.57
C ILE A 246 16.02 17.31 -1.05
N ARG A 247 15.55 18.20 -0.17
CA ARG A 247 14.52 19.20 -0.44
C ARG A 247 15.02 20.59 -0.06
N GLU A 248 14.27 21.62 -0.46
CA GLU A 248 14.59 23.01 -0.07
C GLU A 248 14.54 23.22 1.45
N GLU A 249 13.66 22.48 2.15
CA GLU A 249 13.46 22.60 3.60
C GLU A 249 14.48 21.80 4.43
N GLY A 250 15.27 20.93 3.81
CA GLY A 250 16.25 20.09 4.47
C GLY A 250 16.42 18.71 3.85
N GLU A 251 17.24 17.90 4.51
CA GLU A 251 17.55 16.54 4.08
C GLU A 251 16.94 15.53 5.03
N SER A 252 16.63 14.35 4.50
CA SER A 252 16.22 13.18 5.29
C SER A 252 16.66 11.90 4.61
N CYS A 253 16.68 10.80 5.38
CA CYS A 253 17.05 9.47 4.88
C CYS A 253 15.86 8.54 5.04
N ALA A 254 15.69 7.60 4.11
CA ALA A 254 14.70 6.52 4.22
C ALA A 254 15.30 5.18 3.84
N ALA A 255 14.94 4.14 4.57
CA ALA A 255 15.27 2.76 4.27
C ALA A 255 14.01 1.92 4.10
N TYR A 256 14.16 0.83 3.38
CA TYR A 256 13.08 -0.10 3.04
C TYR A 256 13.47 -1.48 3.56
N LEU A 257 12.57 -2.07 4.34
CA LEU A 257 12.70 -3.42 4.84
C LEU A 257 11.64 -4.29 4.18
N THR A 258 11.94 -5.56 3.95
CA THR A 258 10.99 -6.51 3.39
C THR A 258 11.05 -7.84 4.13
N ILE A 259 10.01 -8.67 4.00
CA ILE A 259 9.96 -9.98 4.64
C ILE A 259 10.94 -10.91 3.93
N ASN A 260 11.93 -11.43 4.68
CA ASN A 260 12.83 -12.47 4.18
C ASN A 260 12.27 -13.88 4.46
N ALA A 261 11.72 -14.07 5.65
CA ALA A 261 11.12 -15.34 6.05
C ALA A 261 9.98 -15.10 7.06
N LEU A 262 8.96 -15.93 6.97
CA LEU A 262 7.93 -16.10 7.97
C LEU A 262 8.35 -17.30 8.83
N ILE A 263 8.61 -17.07 10.11
CA ILE A 263 9.06 -18.09 11.05
C ILE A 263 7.84 -18.64 11.78
N GLY A 264 7.11 -19.54 11.11
CA GLY A 264 5.87 -20.14 11.62
C GLY A 264 4.60 -19.54 11.04
N GLU A 265 3.46 -20.05 11.48
CA GLU A 265 2.15 -19.55 11.08
C GLU A 265 1.74 -18.35 11.95
N LEU A 266 1.21 -17.31 11.31
CA LEU A 266 0.56 -16.22 12.02
C LEU A 266 -0.86 -16.64 12.36
N GLU A 267 -1.13 -16.90 13.64
CA GLU A 267 -2.44 -17.28 14.13
C GLU A 267 -3.27 -16.06 14.51
N PHE A 268 -4.40 -15.88 13.86
CA PHE A 268 -5.39 -14.90 14.25
C PHE A 268 -6.35 -15.48 15.34
N PRO A 269 -6.70 -14.74 16.41
CA PRO A 269 -6.20 -13.42 16.80
C PRO A 269 -4.80 -13.48 17.42
N SER A 270 -4.07 -12.41 17.36
CA SER A 270 -2.73 -12.09 17.85
C SER A 270 -1.72 -11.81 16.73
N SER A 271 -2.15 -11.92 15.48
CA SER A 271 -1.35 -11.63 14.28
C SER A 271 -1.59 -10.23 13.70
N GLU A 272 -2.35 -9.37 14.40
CA GLU A 272 -2.78 -8.06 13.93
C GLU A 272 -1.66 -7.02 14.04
N ILE A 273 -0.65 -7.17 13.20
CA ILE A 273 0.55 -6.32 13.17
C ILE A 273 0.19 -4.84 13.13
N PHE A 274 -0.74 -4.45 12.24
CA PHE A 274 -1.13 -3.04 12.08
C PHE A 274 -1.82 -2.45 13.31
N TYR A 275 -2.45 -3.25 14.14
CA TYR A 275 -3.02 -2.80 15.40
C TYR A 275 -1.94 -2.53 16.44
N TYR A 276 -1.07 -3.52 16.68
CA TYR A 276 -0.03 -3.40 17.72
C TYR A 276 1.08 -2.41 17.33
N GLU A 277 1.38 -2.27 16.03
CA GLU A 277 2.37 -1.31 15.52
C GLU A 277 2.02 0.14 15.88
N GLN A 278 0.72 0.49 15.86
CA GLN A 278 0.26 1.83 16.23
C GLN A 278 0.55 2.20 17.69
N GLU A 279 0.58 1.22 18.57
CA GLU A 279 0.86 1.43 19.99
C GLU A 279 2.37 1.38 20.31
N ARG A 280 3.15 0.74 19.46
CA ARG A 280 4.56 0.43 19.70
C ARG A 280 5.50 1.58 19.37
N PHE A 281 5.38 2.16 18.18
CA PHE A 281 6.35 3.12 17.69
C PHE A 281 5.96 4.57 17.99
N ARG A 282 6.98 5.37 18.37
CA ARG A 282 6.86 6.81 18.59
C ARG A 282 7.35 7.64 17.42
N PHE A 283 7.63 6.99 16.30
CA PHE A 283 8.02 7.56 15.03
C PHE A 283 7.21 6.93 13.90
N PRO A 284 7.02 7.62 12.78
CA PRO A 284 6.26 7.09 11.66
C PRO A 284 6.90 5.85 11.05
N VAL A 285 6.10 4.80 10.86
CA VAL A 285 6.44 3.59 10.11
C VAL A 285 5.39 3.43 9.03
N ASP A 286 5.80 3.51 7.77
CA ASP A 286 4.89 3.33 6.64
C ASP A 286 5.00 1.89 6.13
N VAL A 287 3.88 1.33 5.69
CA VAL A 287 3.85 -0.03 5.12
C VAL A 287 3.14 -0.02 3.77
N SER A 288 3.76 -0.63 2.79
CA SER A 288 3.19 -0.89 1.47
C SER A 288 3.03 -2.39 1.24
N MET A 289 1.83 -2.81 0.87
CA MET A 289 1.53 -4.17 0.43
C MET A 289 1.04 -4.14 -1.01
N ASN A 290 1.88 -4.57 -1.93
CA ASN A 290 1.49 -4.79 -3.31
C ASN A 290 1.12 -6.25 -3.51
N VAL A 291 -0.15 -6.51 -3.83
CA VAL A 291 -0.74 -7.84 -3.90
C VAL A 291 -1.19 -8.13 -5.32
N GLU A 292 -0.68 -9.20 -5.90
CA GLU A 292 -1.17 -9.75 -7.16
C GLU A 292 -1.95 -11.03 -6.90
N ILE A 293 -3.18 -11.07 -7.37
CA ILE A 293 -4.08 -12.21 -7.18
C ILE A 293 -3.73 -13.27 -8.22
N MET A 294 -3.37 -14.45 -7.75
CA MET A 294 -3.08 -15.61 -8.57
C MET A 294 -4.28 -16.56 -8.54
N PRO A 295 -5.03 -16.71 -9.65
CA PRO A 295 -6.15 -17.63 -9.73
C PRO A 295 -5.74 -19.06 -9.32
N ASN A 296 -6.64 -19.81 -8.69
CA ASN A 296 -6.37 -21.16 -8.16
C ASN A 296 -5.65 -22.08 -9.17
N ARG A 297 -6.07 -22.06 -10.46
CA ARG A 297 -5.43 -22.87 -11.50
C ARG A 297 -3.94 -22.52 -11.69
N SER A 298 -3.62 -21.23 -11.69
CA SER A 298 -2.25 -20.75 -11.83
C SER A 298 -1.45 -21.07 -10.55
N ALA A 299 -2.07 -20.88 -9.37
CA ALA A 299 -1.48 -21.22 -8.08
C ALA A 299 -1.09 -22.70 -8.01
N LEU A 300 -2.00 -23.61 -8.34
CA LEU A 300 -1.72 -25.05 -8.40
C LEU A 300 -0.58 -25.39 -9.37
N THR A 301 -0.52 -24.71 -10.51
CA THR A 301 0.58 -24.95 -11.48
C THR A 301 1.92 -24.52 -10.88
N THR A 302 1.97 -23.35 -10.22
CA THR A 302 3.20 -22.84 -9.57
C THR A 302 3.65 -23.75 -8.44
N VAL A 303 2.72 -24.19 -7.58
CA VAL A 303 3.00 -25.10 -6.46
C VAL A 303 3.55 -26.45 -6.98
N ARG A 304 2.94 -27.01 -8.01
CA ARG A 304 3.41 -28.26 -8.64
C ARG A 304 4.78 -28.13 -9.27
N ASN A 305 5.07 -27.00 -9.91
CA ASN A 305 6.39 -26.74 -10.48
C ASN A 305 7.44 -26.66 -9.36
N LYS A 306 7.12 -25.99 -8.24
CA LYS A 306 8.01 -25.91 -7.07
C LYS A 306 8.24 -27.28 -6.43
N LYS A 307 7.17 -28.08 -6.30
CA LYS A 307 7.28 -29.46 -5.80
C LYS A 307 8.20 -30.31 -6.67
N LYS A 308 8.10 -30.17 -8.00
CA LYS A 308 8.98 -30.88 -8.93
C LYS A 308 10.44 -30.44 -8.74
N GLU A 309 10.69 -29.14 -8.65
CA GLU A 309 12.03 -28.59 -8.42
C GLU A 309 12.65 -29.14 -7.10
N LEU A 310 11.87 -29.18 -6.01
CA LEU A 310 12.32 -29.72 -4.73
C LEU A 310 12.59 -31.23 -4.80
N ASN A 311 11.76 -32.00 -5.50
CA ASN A 311 12.00 -33.42 -5.72
C ASN A 311 13.28 -33.66 -6.55
N ASP A 312 13.51 -32.85 -7.60
CA ASP A 312 14.73 -32.94 -8.41
C ASP A 312 15.99 -32.65 -7.55
N LEU A 313 15.90 -31.70 -6.59
CA LEU A 313 16.98 -31.43 -5.62
C LEU A 313 17.22 -32.59 -4.66
N ASP A 314 16.16 -33.22 -4.16
CA ASP A 314 16.23 -34.39 -3.27
C ASP A 314 16.88 -35.60 -3.99
N GLU A 315 16.45 -35.90 -5.22
CA GLU A 315 17.02 -36.94 -6.07
C GLU A 315 18.52 -36.71 -6.34
N HIS A 316 18.91 -35.47 -6.66
CA HIS A 316 20.31 -35.11 -6.90
C HIS A 316 21.18 -35.28 -5.63
N ALA A 317 20.66 -34.91 -4.44
CA ALA A 317 21.36 -35.15 -3.19
C ALA A 317 21.57 -36.64 -2.95
N TYR A 318 20.54 -37.46 -3.16
CA TYR A 318 20.60 -38.92 -3.03
C TYR A 318 21.58 -39.55 -4.01
N GLU A 319 21.58 -39.14 -5.30
CA GLU A 319 22.51 -39.62 -6.31
C GLU A 319 23.96 -39.25 -5.98
N ALA A 320 24.19 -38.11 -5.34
CA ALA A 320 25.50 -37.65 -4.88
C ALA A 320 25.98 -38.37 -3.60
N GLY A 321 25.16 -39.26 -3.01
CA GLY A 321 25.42 -39.94 -1.76
C GLY A 321 25.46 -39.00 -0.55
N ALA A 322 24.77 -37.87 -0.63
CA ALA A 322 24.61 -36.90 0.45
C ALA A 322 23.22 -37.03 1.06
N ASP A 323 23.10 -36.74 2.35
CA ASP A 323 21.77 -36.56 2.96
C ASP A 323 21.12 -35.27 2.44
N THR A 324 19.84 -35.35 2.15
CA THR A 324 19.05 -34.18 1.76
C THR A 324 19.00 -33.18 2.91
N ASP A 325 19.18 -31.89 2.61
CA ASP A 325 19.04 -30.84 3.60
C ASP A 325 17.64 -30.86 4.22
N ASN A 326 17.55 -30.81 5.55
CA ASN A 326 16.28 -30.82 6.28
C ASN A 326 15.31 -29.72 5.79
N SER A 327 15.83 -28.59 5.35
CA SER A 327 15.04 -27.50 4.78
C SER A 327 14.31 -27.89 3.50
N VAL A 328 14.89 -28.76 2.67
CA VAL A 328 14.26 -29.28 1.45
C VAL A 328 13.15 -30.28 1.82
N VAL A 329 13.39 -31.12 2.83
CA VAL A 329 12.40 -32.10 3.31
C VAL A 329 11.18 -31.37 3.91
N GLU A 330 11.40 -30.37 4.75
CA GLU A 330 10.31 -29.54 5.31
C GLU A 330 9.55 -28.81 4.20
N ALA A 331 10.25 -28.18 3.25
CA ALA A 331 9.64 -27.51 2.12
C ALA A 331 8.80 -28.45 1.23
N LEU A 332 9.18 -29.72 1.08
CA LEU A 332 8.40 -30.73 0.36
C LEU A 332 7.08 -31.04 1.08
N VAL A 333 7.10 -31.15 2.41
CA VAL A 333 5.89 -31.36 3.22
C VAL A 333 4.94 -30.17 3.08
N ASP A 334 5.44 -28.95 3.25
CA ASP A 334 4.67 -27.72 3.16
C ASP A 334 4.01 -27.55 1.78
N VAL A 335 4.78 -27.81 0.70
CA VAL A 335 4.28 -27.71 -0.68
C VAL A 335 3.22 -28.78 -0.95
N ASP A 336 3.35 -29.99 -0.39
CA ASP A 336 2.37 -31.07 -0.53
C ASP A 336 1.04 -30.74 0.19
N GLU A 337 1.13 -30.17 1.39
CA GLU A 337 -0.05 -29.71 2.15
C GLU A 337 -0.74 -28.54 1.44
N LEU A 338 0.03 -27.58 0.93
CA LEU A 338 -0.49 -26.44 0.18
C LEU A 338 -1.19 -26.89 -1.12
N GLU A 339 -0.61 -27.87 -1.86
CA GLU A 339 -1.24 -28.43 -3.06
C GLU A 339 -2.59 -29.08 -2.73
N LYS A 340 -2.65 -29.87 -1.67
CA LYS A 340 -3.89 -30.52 -1.21
C LYS A 340 -4.94 -29.49 -0.79
N ASP A 341 -4.53 -28.48 -0.04
CA ASP A 341 -5.43 -27.43 0.44
C ASP A 341 -6.02 -26.61 -0.72
N LEU A 342 -5.18 -26.11 -1.64
CA LEU A 342 -5.63 -25.39 -2.82
C LEU A 342 -6.50 -26.26 -3.74
N GLY A 343 -6.23 -27.57 -3.81
CA GLY A 343 -7.05 -28.53 -4.53
C GLY A 343 -8.45 -28.67 -3.94
N ARG A 344 -8.56 -28.60 -2.61
CA ARG A 344 -9.82 -28.73 -1.84
C ARG A 344 -10.62 -27.43 -1.82
N THR A 345 -9.99 -26.33 -1.41
CA THR A 345 -10.66 -25.04 -1.17
C THR A 345 -10.99 -24.29 -2.45
N LYS A 346 -10.22 -24.52 -3.54
CA LYS A 346 -10.31 -23.76 -4.80
C LYS A 346 -10.05 -22.26 -4.62
N GLU A 347 -9.37 -21.88 -3.55
CA GLU A 347 -9.01 -20.50 -3.28
C GLU A 347 -7.87 -20.02 -4.19
N SER A 348 -7.77 -18.70 -4.32
CA SER A 348 -6.64 -18.04 -4.98
C SER A 348 -5.45 -17.95 -4.02
N MET A 349 -4.24 -17.91 -4.55
CA MET A 349 -3.05 -17.45 -3.82
C MET A 349 -2.77 -15.99 -4.16
N TYR A 350 -1.90 -15.39 -3.37
CA TYR A 350 -1.54 -13.99 -3.51
C TYR A 350 -0.02 -13.88 -3.49
N LYS A 351 0.52 -13.21 -4.53
CA LYS A 351 1.91 -12.77 -4.53
C LYS A 351 1.96 -11.44 -3.79
N LEU A 352 2.63 -11.40 -2.68
CA LEU A 352 2.74 -10.26 -1.78
C LEU A 352 4.15 -9.68 -1.81
N SER A 353 4.29 -8.40 -2.17
CA SER A 353 5.41 -7.57 -1.75
C SER A 353 5.00 -6.81 -0.50
N TYR A 354 5.66 -7.08 0.61
CA TYR A 354 5.43 -6.39 1.88
C TYR A 354 6.67 -5.55 2.19
N VAL A 355 6.53 -4.25 2.17
CA VAL A 355 7.64 -3.32 2.35
C VAL A 355 7.34 -2.36 3.48
N VAL A 356 8.25 -2.27 4.43
CA VAL A 356 8.22 -1.32 5.55
C VAL A 356 9.18 -0.18 5.26
N ARG A 357 8.70 1.05 5.27
CA ARG A 357 9.49 2.26 5.10
C ARG A 357 9.73 2.94 6.43
N ILE A 358 10.98 3.22 6.72
CA ILE A 358 11.43 3.96 7.89
C ILE A 358 12.20 5.18 7.41
N ALA A 359 11.84 6.35 7.92
CA ALA A 359 12.53 7.59 7.58
C ALA A 359 13.04 8.30 8.85
N ALA A 360 14.13 9.05 8.69
CA ALA A 360 14.74 9.84 9.77
C ALA A 360 15.48 11.07 9.20
N GLU A 361 15.78 12.04 10.05
CA GLU A 361 16.56 13.23 9.68
C GLU A 361 18.07 12.96 9.55
N SER A 362 18.56 11.86 10.16
CA SER A 362 19.96 11.44 10.09
C SER A 362 20.08 9.93 9.89
N GLU A 363 21.23 9.49 9.38
CA GLU A 363 21.53 8.07 9.21
C GLU A 363 21.62 7.35 10.56
N GLU A 364 22.15 7.99 11.60
CA GLU A 364 22.26 7.41 12.94
C GLU A 364 20.88 7.10 13.54
N GLU A 365 19.96 8.06 13.44
CA GLU A 365 18.58 7.88 13.88
C GLU A 365 17.86 6.82 13.02
N LEU A 366 18.13 6.78 11.73
CA LEU A 366 17.58 5.77 10.81
C LEU A 366 17.98 4.36 11.25
N GLU A 367 19.27 4.12 11.55
CA GLU A 367 19.76 2.81 11.99
C GLU A 367 19.13 2.40 13.34
N ARG A 368 18.96 3.34 14.27
CA ARG A 368 18.29 3.09 15.54
C ARG A 368 16.83 2.65 15.33
N ARG A 369 16.07 3.37 14.50
CA ARG A 369 14.68 3.04 14.18
C ARG A 369 14.56 1.69 13.46
N ILE A 370 15.47 1.39 12.55
CA ILE A 370 15.52 0.09 11.84
C ILE A 370 15.70 -1.05 12.82
N ALA A 371 16.62 -0.92 13.77
CA ALA A 371 16.86 -1.95 14.79
C ALA A 371 15.59 -2.20 15.61
N GLU A 372 14.93 -1.14 16.08
CA GLU A 372 13.69 -1.23 16.87
C GLU A 372 12.55 -1.91 16.09
N VAL A 373 12.37 -1.57 14.82
CA VAL A 373 11.33 -2.18 13.98
C VAL A 373 11.64 -3.67 13.70
N ARG A 374 12.90 -4.02 13.41
CA ARG A 374 13.28 -5.41 13.19
C ARG A 374 13.08 -6.27 14.43
N ASP A 375 13.50 -5.78 15.60
CA ASP A 375 13.32 -6.47 16.88
C ASP A 375 11.84 -6.72 17.17
N TYR A 376 10.98 -5.75 16.90
CA TYR A 376 9.53 -5.88 17.07
C TYR A 376 8.94 -6.97 16.16
N TYR A 377 9.23 -6.94 14.86
CA TYR A 377 8.71 -7.93 13.94
C TYR A 377 9.20 -9.33 14.22
N GLU A 378 10.47 -9.48 14.62
CA GLU A 378 11.09 -10.78 14.89
C GLU A 378 10.60 -11.36 16.23
N ASN A 379 10.56 -10.55 17.29
CA ASN A 379 10.23 -11.05 18.63
C ASN A 379 8.74 -11.22 18.87
N ASP A 380 7.89 -10.33 18.33
CA ASP A 380 6.46 -10.32 18.62
C ASP A 380 5.65 -11.11 17.56
N PHE A 381 6.14 -11.22 16.32
CA PHE A 381 5.42 -11.86 15.21
C PHE A 381 6.18 -12.97 14.51
N ASN A 382 7.39 -13.30 14.91
CA ASN A 382 8.24 -14.27 14.22
C ASN A 382 8.44 -13.95 12.72
N ILE A 383 8.48 -12.67 12.36
CA ILE A 383 8.72 -12.20 11.00
C ILE A 383 10.11 -11.63 10.89
N LYS A 384 10.95 -12.26 10.07
CA LYS A 384 12.30 -11.76 9.83
C LYS A 384 12.29 -10.73 8.72
N LEU A 385 12.51 -9.46 9.08
CA LEU A 385 12.71 -8.37 8.14
C LEU A 385 14.19 -8.24 7.76
N VAL A 386 14.43 -8.04 6.46
CA VAL A 386 15.77 -7.71 5.93
C VAL A 386 15.72 -6.37 5.23
N ARG A 387 16.87 -5.71 5.19
CA ARG A 387 17.09 -4.53 4.36
C ARG A 387 17.86 -4.97 3.12
N PRO A 388 17.22 -5.00 1.93
CA PRO A 388 17.87 -5.35 0.68
C PRO A 388 19.09 -4.46 0.42
N PHE A 389 20.01 -4.95 -0.37
CA PHE A 389 21.22 -4.23 -0.76
C PHE A 389 21.07 -3.75 -2.20
N GLY A 390 21.07 -2.45 -2.41
CA GLY A 390 20.72 -1.86 -3.71
C GLY A 390 19.21 -1.78 -3.91
N ASP A 391 18.79 -1.30 -5.07
CA ASP A 391 17.39 -1.26 -5.53
C ASP A 391 16.40 -0.51 -4.63
N MET A 392 16.91 0.40 -3.78
CA MET A 392 16.09 1.18 -2.86
C MET A 392 15.03 2.02 -3.58
N ILE A 393 15.33 2.49 -4.80
CA ILE A 393 14.36 3.24 -5.63
C ILE A 393 13.20 2.33 -6.06
N GLY A 394 13.45 1.06 -6.36
CA GLY A 394 12.39 0.10 -6.69
C GLY A 394 11.39 -0.05 -5.55
N PHE A 395 11.86 -0.24 -4.34
CA PHE A 395 11.01 -0.30 -3.14
C PHE A 395 10.34 1.03 -2.81
N HIS A 396 11.01 2.16 -3.04
CA HIS A 396 10.41 3.49 -2.89
C HIS A 396 9.20 3.69 -3.82
N GLU A 397 9.30 3.26 -5.07
CA GLU A 397 8.21 3.39 -6.04
C GLU A 397 6.98 2.54 -5.66
N GLU A 398 7.14 1.47 -4.87
CA GLU A 398 6.02 0.66 -4.36
C GLU A 398 5.11 1.40 -3.38
N PHE A 399 5.55 2.49 -2.76
CA PHE A 399 4.72 3.32 -1.89
C PHE A 399 3.88 4.35 -2.64
N ILE A 400 4.15 4.57 -3.92
CA ILE A 400 3.41 5.56 -4.69
C ILE A 400 2.11 4.93 -5.20
N PRO A 401 0.95 5.58 -5.01
CA PRO A 401 -0.31 5.08 -5.53
C PRO A 401 -0.22 4.70 -7.01
N SER A 402 -0.65 3.50 -7.37
CA SER A 402 -0.52 2.89 -8.71
C SER A 402 0.92 2.55 -9.15
N GLY A 403 1.89 2.63 -8.25
CA GLY A 403 3.24 2.13 -8.47
C GLY A 403 3.22 0.63 -8.79
N SER A 404 4.14 0.21 -9.62
CA SER A 404 4.30 -1.22 -9.92
C SER A 404 5.05 -1.89 -8.79
N ARG A 405 4.63 -3.12 -8.46
CA ARG A 405 5.43 -3.98 -7.58
C ARG A 405 6.82 -4.14 -8.19
N TYR A 406 7.85 -3.96 -7.37
CA TYR A 406 9.21 -4.28 -7.74
C TYR A 406 9.40 -5.79 -7.74
N GLU A 407 9.84 -6.37 -8.85
CA GLU A 407 10.12 -7.81 -8.93
C GLU A 407 11.47 -8.10 -8.26
N ASN A 408 11.43 -8.90 -7.19
CA ASN A 408 12.58 -9.23 -6.36
C ASN A 408 12.42 -10.61 -5.73
N ASP A 409 13.46 -11.11 -5.07
CA ASP A 409 13.50 -12.44 -4.46
C ASP A 409 12.73 -12.52 -3.12
N TYR A 410 12.20 -11.41 -2.61
CA TYR A 410 11.48 -11.32 -1.33
C TYR A 410 9.96 -11.39 -1.48
N ILE A 411 9.45 -11.71 -2.66
CA ILE A 411 8.02 -11.87 -2.90
C ILE A 411 7.50 -13.09 -2.15
N GLN A 412 6.50 -12.89 -1.29
CA GLN A 412 5.85 -13.94 -0.52
C GLN A 412 4.62 -14.48 -1.26
N TYR A 413 4.38 -15.77 -1.12
CA TYR A 413 3.18 -16.43 -1.62
C TYR A 413 2.29 -16.79 -0.43
N VAL A 414 1.18 -16.07 -0.28
CA VAL A 414 0.32 -16.14 0.91
C VAL A 414 -1.13 -16.47 0.55
N LYS A 415 -1.90 -16.91 1.55
CA LYS A 415 -3.35 -17.10 1.46
C LYS A 415 -4.09 -15.83 1.88
N ALA A 416 -5.40 -15.79 1.59
CA ALA A 416 -6.27 -14.67 2.00
C ALA A 416 -6.32 -14.50 3.53
N ASP A 417 -6.25 -15.60 4.29
CA ASP A 417 -6.27 -15.60 5.75
C ASP A 417 -5.07 -14.86 6.34
N PHE A 418 -3.87 -15.05 5.77
CA PHE A 418 -2.68 -14.30 6.17
C PHE A 418 -2.89 -12.79 6.01
N LEU A 419 -3.34 -12.33 4.82
CA LEU A 419 -3.57 -10.92 4.57
C LEU A 419 -4.65 -10.33 5.48
N ALA A 420 -5.70 -11.11 5.76
CA ALA A 420 -6.77 -10.69 6.65
C ALA A 420 -6.32 -10.66 8.12
N GLY A 421 -5.42 -11.57 8.52
CA GLY A 421 -4.87 -11.66 9.87
C GLY A 421 -3.98 -10.48 10.26
N LEU A 422 -3.42 -9.73 9.30
CA LEU A 422 -2.55 -8.59 9.59
C LEU A 422 -3.24 -7.42 10.30
N GLY A 423 -4.58 -7.38 10.35
CA GLY A 423 -5.35 -6.33 11.04
C GLY A 423 -5.31 -4.97 10.35
N PHE A 424 -5.27 -4.94 9.02
CA PHE A 424 -5.21 -3.68 8.26
C PHE A 424 -6.44 -2.80 8.53
N GLY A 425 -6.21 -1.58 9.05
CA GLY A 425 -7.27 -0.64 9.45
C GLY A 425 -7.86 -0.90 10.84
N ALA A 426 -7.19 -1.73 11.64
CA ALA A 426 -7.54 -1.98 13.03
C ALA A 426 -7.22 -0.78 13.93
#